data_0c2f08694751355fd1dd7669a439a44c
#
_entry.id   0c2f08694751355fd1dd7669a439a44c
#
_cell.length_a   1.000
_cell.length_b   1.000
_cell.length_c   1.000
_cell.angle_alpha   90.00
_cell.angle_beta   90.00
_cell.angle_gamma   90.00
#
_symmetry.space_group_name_H-M   'P 1'
#
loop_
_entity.id
_entity.type
_entity.pdbx_description
1 polymer ?
#
loop_
_entity_poly.entity_id
_entity_poly.type
_entity_poly.pdbx_seq_one_letter_code
_entity_poly.pdbx_strand_id
1 'polypeptide(L)'
;MYLSFYGLRKQPFHVTPDPEFLYLSPSHEKALAAITHGVEERKGFIAVTGDVGVGKTTILRWYLHLKKREPLKTVYVFNARLTFEQLLRTIYRELDFRIAGNSVTEMVERLYEFLIEESRQGNTVVLLIDEAQNMSDDTLESLAMMSKGETSKDKLLQIVLVGQPEFKRALNTDRLRQLKQQLAAHATIRRLSRGESLEYLRFRLKHAGGDPTSVFTTPALKKIVRKSKGIPRVLNVLCDNALITGFYRRQKPVTERITKEVIRTYGGRSSFFRRQLPLAVLAPVLFFLGITSFLRVKRMRSAEQRGPGHREEIKQDEAIGE
;
A
#
# COMPACT_ATOMS: atom_id res chain seq x y z
N MET A 1 20.17 10.95 -11.56
CA MET A 1 20.75 12.30 -11.63
C MET A 1 21.79 12.55 -10.53
N TYR A 2 21.50 12.37 -9.22
CA TYR A 2 22.49 12.61 -8.14
C TYR A 2 23.32 11.37 -7.76
N LEU A 3 23.00 10.18 -8.27
CA LEU A 3 23.64 8.93 -7.84
C LEU A 3 25.15 8.93 -8.04
N SER A 4 25.61 9.19 -9.27
CA SER A 4 27.04 9.24 -9.60
C SER A 4 27.79 10.31 -8.82
N PHE A 5 27.16 11.47 -8.58
CA PHE A 5 27.76 12.55 -7.79
C PHE A 5 28.08 12.12 -6.37
N TYR A 6 27.20 11.31 -5.73
CA TYR A 6 27.44 10.79 -4.37
C TYR A 6 28.14 9.42 -4.36
N GLY A 7 28.42 8.82 -5.52
CA GLY A 7 29.01 7.48 -5.62
C GLY A 7 28.02 6.37 -5.24
N LEU A 8 26.73 6.58 -5.51
CA LEU A 8 25.66 5.62 -5.26
C LEU A 8 25.34 4.80 -6.51
N ARG A 9 25.06 3.51 -6.34
CA ARG A 9 24.66 2.60 -7.43
C ARG A 9 23.14 2.53 -7.59
N LYS A 10 22.41 2.67 -6.48
CA LYS A 10 20.94 2.63 -6.41
C LYS A 10 20.43 3.84 -5.61
N GLN A 11 19.15 4.17 -5.79
CA GLN A 11 18.51 5.23 -5.01
C GLN A 11 18.27 4.75 -3.57
N PRO A 12 18.93 5.36 -2.54
CA PRO A 12 18.87 4.82 -1.18
C PRO A 12 17.56 5.09 -0.47
N PHE A 13 16.84 6.16 -0.82
CA PHE A 13 15.72 6.69 -0.03
C PHE A 13 14.39 6.76 -0.81
N HIS A 14 14.16 5.83 -1.74
CA HIS A 14 12.84 5.72 -2.37
C HIS A 14 11.75 5.37 -1.35
N VAL A 15 10.54 5.84 -1.60
CA VAL A 15 9.39 5.67 -0.70
C VAL A 15 8.66 4.35 -0.94
N THR A 16 8.73 3.83 -2.16
CA THR A 16 8.12 2.54 -2.52
C THR A 16 8.79 1.42 -1.72
N PRO A 17 8.00 0.53 -1.08
CA PRO A 17 8.55 -0.62 -0.37
C PRO A 17 9.38 -1.50 -1.30
N ASP A 18 10.64 -1.72 -0.94
CA ASP A 18 11.60 -2.56 -1.66
C ASP A 18 12.21 -3.55 -0.67
N PRO A 19 12.03 -4.86 -0.90
CA PRO A 19 12.60 -5.90 -0.05
C PRO A 19 14.12 -5.83 0.10
N GLU A 20 14.85 -5.40 -0.95
CA GLU A 20 16.30 -5.27 -0.88
C GLU A 20 16.78 -4.23 0.14
N PHE A 21 15.94 -3.23 0.43
CA PHE A 21 16.23 -2.16 1.39
C PHE A 21 15.50 -2.33 2.72
N LEU A 22 15.08 -3.54 3.05
CA LEU A 22 14.41 -3.80 4.32
C LEU A 22 15.42 -3.75 5.48
N TYR A 23 15.18 -2.84 6.39
CA TYR A 23 15.84 -2.77 7.70
C TYR A 23 14.87 -3.28 8.77
N LEU A 24 15.22 -4.36 9.41
CA LEU A 24 14.42 -4.94 10.50
C LEU A 24 14.89 -4.35 11.83
N SER A 25 14.08 -3.47 12.43
CA SER A 25 14.24 -3.11 13.85
C SER A 25 13.66 -4.22 14.72
N PRO A 26 13.96 -4.25 16.04
CA PRO A 26 13.41 -5.25 16.96
C PRO A 26 11.87 -5.33 16.94
N SER A 27 11.19 -4.22 16.67
CA SER A 27 9.73 -4.23 16.54
C SER A 27 9.23 -4.81 15.22
N HIS A 28 10.01 -4.67 14.14
CA HIS A 28 9.73 -5.32 12.85
C HIS A 28 9.95 -6.83 12.94
N GLU A 29 11.04 -7.27 13.57
CA GLU A 29 11.33 -8.70 13.80
C GLU A 29 10.21 -9.36 14.61
N LYS A 30 9.76 -8.72 15.69
CA LYS A 30 8.64 -9.23 16.50
C LYS A 30 7.34 -9.32 15.68
N ALA A 31 7.05 -8.34 14.83
CA ALA A 31 5.86 -8.37 13.99
C ALA A 31 5.95 -9.49 12.94
N LEU A 32 7.09 -9.64 12.30
CA LEU A 32 7.34 -10.72 11.33
C LEU A 32 7.24 -12.10 12.00
N ALA A 33 7.87 -12.28 13.16
CA ALA A 33 7.77 -13.50 13.94
C ALA A 33 6.34 -13.84 14.36
N ALA A 34 5.55 -12.83 14.77
CA ALA A 34 4.14 -13.03 15.11
C ALA A 34 3.31 -13.50 13.91
N ILE A 35 3.54 -12.93 12.71
CA ILE A 35 2.87 -13.37 11.49
C ILE A 35 3.30 -14.80 11.14
N THR A 36 4.60 -15.06 11.06
CA THR A 36 5.13 -16.35 10.66
C THR A 36 4.66 -17.47 11.59
N HIS A 37 4.87 -17.31 12.89
CA HIS A 37 4.45 -18.29 13.89
C HIS A 37 2.93 -18.48 13.92
N GLY A 38 2.15 -17.39 13.85
CA GLY A 38 0.68 -17.49 13.86
C GLY A 38 0.13 -18.23 12.63
N VAL A 39 0.74 -18.06 11.46
CA VAL A 39 0.34 -18.76 10.23
C VAL A 39 0.80 -20.23 10.25
N GLU A 40 2.05 -20.51 10.63
CA GLU A 40 2.60 -21.87 10.70
C GLU A 40 1.85 -22.73 11.71
N GLU A 41 1.51 -22.18 12.85
CA GLU A 41 0.76 -22.85 13.91
C GLU A 41 -0.78 -22.81 13.69
N ARG A 42 -1.24 -22.36 12.53
CA ARG A 42 -2.66 -22.30 12.14
C ARG A 42 -3.58 -21.66 13.19
N LYS A 43 -3.12 -20.58 13.81
CA LYS A 43 -3.79 -19.92 14.95
C LYS A 43 -4.96 -19.01 14.59
N GLY A 44 -5.24 -18.80 13.29
CA GLY A 44 -6.34 -17.97 12.81
C GLY A 44 -5.97 -16.50 12.70
N PHE A 45 -6.37 -15.64 13.66
CA PHE A 45 -6.18 -14.20 13.56
C PHE A 45 -4.86 -13.71 14.16
N ILE A 46 -4.14 -12.90 13.36
CA ILE A 46 -2.96 -12.16 13.79
C ILE A 46 -3.20 -10.67 13.50
N ALA A 47 -2.93 -9.79 14.46
CA ALA A 47 -3.00 -8.35 14.26
C ALA A 47 -1.60 -7.71 14.32
N VAL A 48 -1.32 -6.80 13.37
CA VAL A 48 -0.12 -5.96 13.39
C VAL A 48 -0.54 -4.50 13.32
N THR A 49 -0.13 -3.71 14.29
CA THR A 49 -0.47 -2.28 14.34
C THR A 49 0.75 -1.40 14.35
N GLY A 50 0.59 -0.14 13.96
CA GLY A 50 1.67 0.85 13.99
C GLY A 50 1.31 2.13 13.27
N ASP A 51 2.04 3.20 13.54
CA ASP A 51 1.83 4.51 12.94
C ASP A 51 1.96 4.50 11.41
N VAL A 52 1.48 5.56 10.76
CA VAL A 52 1.66 5.75 9.31
C VAL A 52 3.14 5.88 8.98
N GLY A 53 3.62 5.10 8.00
CA GLY A 53 4.99 5.18 7.50
C GLY A 53 6.06 4.49 8.34
N VAL A 54 5.67 3.66 9.33
CA VAL A 54 6.62 2.86 10.13
C VAL A 54 7.08 1.57 9.45
N GLY A 55 6.49 1.17 8.30
CA GLY A 55 6.94 -0.01 7.55
C GLY A 55 5.98 -1.21 7.58
N LYS A 56 4.72 -1.05 8.03
CA LYS A 56 3.73 -2.14 8.06
C LYS A 56 3.58 -2.89 6.74
N THR A 57 3.28 -2.17 5.66
CA THR A 57 3.17 -2.75 4.30
C THR A 57 4.46 -3.40 3.83
N THR A 58 5.62 -2.87 4.26
CA THR A 58 6.93 -3.45 3.92
C THR A 58 7.12 -4.82 4.54
N ILE A 59 6.70 -5.00 5.80
CA ILE A 59 6.73 -6.31 6.48
C ILE A 59 5.82 -7.32 5.80
N LEU A 60 4.60 -6.94 5.40
CA LEU A 60 3.71 -7.83 4.66
C LEU A 60 4.33 -8.29 3.32
N ARG A 61 4.90 -7.35 2.55
CA ARG A 61 5.58 -7.68 1.28
C ARG A 61 6.80 -8.57 1.48
N TRP A 62 7.54 -8.33 2.56
CA TRP A 62 8.67 -9.18 2.93
C TRP A 62 8.22 -10.58 3.32
N TYR A 63 7.17 -10.71 4.12
CA TYR A 63 6.56 -12.00 4.44
C TYR A 63 6.17 -12.77 3.18
N LEU A 64 5.45 -12.14 2.25
CA LEU A 64 5.09 -12.73 0.96
C LEU A 64 6.32 -13.15 0.14
N HIS A 65 7.40 -12.38 0.19
CA HIS A 65 8.64 -12.70 -0.51
C HIS A 65 9.34 -13.95 0.08
N LEU A 66 9.39 -14.05 1.40
CA LEU A 66 9.97 -15.20 2.09
C LEU A 66 9.21 -16.50 1.81
N LYS A 67 7.88 -16.41 1.76
CA LYS A 67 6.99 -17.59 1.68
C LYS A 67 6.63 -18.03 0.27
N LYS A 68 7.21 -17.45 -0.77
CA LYS A 68 6.94 -17.80 -2.19
C LYS A 68 7.14 -19.28 -2.56
N ARG A 69 7.90 -20.04 -1.80
CA ARG A 69 8.24 -21.44 -2.08
C ARG A 69 7.53 -22.44 -1.18
N GLU A 70 6.71 -21.97 -0.27
CA GLU A 70 5.96 -22.82 0.66
C GLU A 70 4.57 -23.17 0.10
N PRO A 71 3.92 -24.24 0.59
CA PRO A 71 2.56 -24.60 0.19
C PRO A 71 1.53 -23.63 0.80
N LEU A 72 1.68 -22.35 0.46
CA LEU A 72 0.84 -21.23 0.93
C LEU A 72 0.07 -20.62 -0.23
N LYS A 73 -1.25 -20.58 -0.10
CA LYS A 73 -2.11 -19.77 -0.97
C LYS A 73 -2.41 -18.44 -0.28
N THR A 74 -1.95 -17.36 -0.87
CA THR A 74 -2.03 -16.03 -0.24
C THR A 74 -2.99 -15.14 -0.99
N VAL A 75 -3.93 -14.52 -0.27
CA VAL A 75 -4.82 -13.47 -0.74
C VAL A 75 -4.37 -12.15 -0.11
N TYR A 76 -4.07 -11.15 -0.93
CA TYR A 76 -3.64 -9.84 -0.45
C TYR A 76 -4.65 -8.75 -0.78
N VAL A 77 -5.27 -8.19 0.26
CA VAL A 77 -6.25 -7.11 0.17
C VAL A 77 -5.57 -5.77 0.48
N PHE A 78 -5.36 -4.98 -0.57
CA PHE A 78 -4.67 -3.68 -0.52
C PHE A 78 -5.51 -2.56 0.04
N ASN A 79 -6.82 -2.57 -0.25
CA ASN A 79 -7.76 -1.55 0.17
C ASN A 79 -8.92 -2.20 0.90
N ALA A 80 -8.92 -2.05 2.20
CA ALA A 80 -9.89 -2.68 3.08
C ALA A 80 -11.27 -1.96 3.11
N ARG A 81 -11.54 -0.99 2.23
CA ARG A 81 -12.88 -0.36 2.10
C ARG A 81 -13.81 -1.25 1.29
N LEU A 82 -14.04 -2.44 1.78
CA LEU A 82 -14.88 -3.45 1.12
C LEU A 82 -16.01 -3.85 2.04
N THR A 83 -17.20 -4.11 1.48
CA THR A 83 -18.22 -4.87 2.18
C THR A 83 -17.77 -6.32 2.32
N PHE A 84 -18.41 -7.10 3.20
CA PHE A 84 -18.06 -8.51 3.38
C PHE A 84 -18.24 -9.31 2.07
N GLU A 85 -19.29 -9.04 1.31
CA GLU A 85 -19.50 -9.66 0.01
C GLU A 85 -18.37 -9.32 -0.99
N GLN A 86 -17.95 -8.04 -1.05
CA GLN A 86 -16.85 -7.61 -1.92
C GLN A 86 -15.52 -8.25 -1.51
N LEU A 87 -15.32 -8.46 -0.20
CA LEU A 87 -14.16 -9.16 0.33
C LEU A 87 -14.17 -10.63 -0.13
N LEU A 88 -15.29 -11.34 0.01
CA LEU A 88 -15.44 -12.71 -0.47
C LEU A 88 -15.17 -12.80 -1.98
N ARG A 89 -15.75 -11.93 -2.79
CA ARG A 89 -15.49 -11.87 -4.24
C ARG A 89 -14.00 -11.64 -4.56
N THR A 90 -13.31 -10.86 -3.75
CA THR A 90 -11.86 -10.64 -3.88
C THR A 90 -11.10 -11.91 -3.55
N ILE A 91 -11.45 -12.61 -2.47
CA ILE A 91 -10.84 -13.90 -2.08
C ILE A 91 -10.98 -14.91 -3.21
N TYR A 92 -12.17 -15.07 -3.76
CA TYR A 92 -12.45 -15.99 -4.87
C TYR A 92 -11.57 -15.70 -6.09
N ARG A 93 -11.49 -14.42 -6.48
CA ARG A 93 -10.69 -14.01 -7.64
C ARG A 93 -9.19 -14.27 -7.44
N GLU A 94 -8.65 -13.96 -6.27
CA GLU A 94 -7.22 -14.13 -5.98
C GLU A 94 -6.81 -15.61 -5.81
N LEU A 95 -7.75 -16.48 -5.44
CA LEU A 95 -7.56 -17.93 -5.34
C LEU A 95 -7.86 -18.66 -6.66
N ASP A 96 -8.20 -17.92 -7.73
CA ASP A 96 -8.63 -18.45 -9.04
C ASP A 96 -9.77 -19.47 -8.91
N PHE A 97 -10.71 -19.17 -8.03
CA PHE A 97 -11.83 -20.03 -7.69
C PHE A 97 -13.13 -19.43 -8.24
N ARG A 98 -13.89 -20.23 -9.01
CA ARG A 98 -15.14 -19.75 -9.63
C ARG A 98 -16.19 -19.43 -8.57
N ILE A 99 -16.77 -18.22 -8.65
CA ILE A 99 -17.90 -17.84 -7.84
C ILE A 99 -19.09 -18.70 -8.27
N ALA A 100 -19.50 -19.63 -7.44
CA ALA A 100 -20.72 -20.39 -7.58
C ALA A 100 -21.69 -19.91 -6.51
N GLY A 101 -22.86 -19.42 -6.91
CA GLY A 101 -23.91 -18.91 -6.02
C GLY A 101 -24.07 -17.39 -6.07
N ASN A 102 -25.30 -16.94 -5.76
CA ASN A 102 -25.68 -15.53 -5.77
C ASN A 102 -25.84 -14.94 -4.37
N SER A 103 -25.72 -15.75 -3.30
CA SER A 103 -25.87 -15.31 -1.93
C SER A 103 -24.53 -15.34 -1.17
N VAL A 104 -24.38 -14.45 -0.17
CA VAL A 104 -23.21 -14.43 0.72
C VAL A 104 -23.05 -15.76 1.47
N THR A 105 -24.17 -16.38 1.86
CA THR A 105 -24.18 -17.68 2.57
C THR A 105 -23.57 -18.77 1.69
N GLU A 106 -24.03 -18.92 0.46
CA GLU A 106 -23.48 -19.88 -0.50
C GLU A 106 -21.99 -19.63 -0.78
N MET A 107 -21.59 -18.37 -0.89
CA MET A 107 -20.17 -18.03 -1.04
C MET A 107 -19.36 -18.48 0.16
N VAL A 108 -19.82 -18.27 1.40
CA VAL A 108 -19.14 -18.71 2.60
C VAL A 108 -19.02 -20.23 2.65
N GLU A 109 -20.11 -20.97 2.38
CA GLU A 109 -20.12 -22.43 2.36
C GLU A 109 -19.10 -23.01 1.35
N ARG A 110 -19.12 -22.50 0.14
CA ARG A 110 -18.17 -22.89 -0.91
C ARG A 110 -16.72 -22.56 -0.56
N LEU A 111 -16.49 -21.42 0.08
CA LEU A 111 -15.16 -21.09 0.57
C LEU A 111 -14.69 -22.11 1.61
N TYR A 112 -15.56 -22.56 2.51
CA TYR A 112 -15.23 -23.61 3.47
C TYR A 112 -14.89 -24.94 2.78
N GLU A 113 -15.65 -25.38 1.81
CA GLU A 113 -15.35 -26.60 1.04
C GLU A 113 -13.95 -26.51 0.42
N PHE A 114 -13.63 -25.36 -0.20
CA PHE A 114 -12.32 -25.08 -0.76
C PHE A 114 -11.21 -25.12 0.30
N LEU A 115 -11.40 -24.46 1.45
CA LEU A 115 -10.41 -24.43 2.53
C LEU A 115 -10.16 -25.81 3.13
N ILE A 116 -11.19 -26.66 3.25
CA ILE A 116 -11.06 -28.05 3.68
C ILE A 116 -10.22 -28.85 2.70
N GLU A 117 -10.48 -28.72 1.40
CA GLU A 117 -9.73 -29.43 0.36
C GLU A 117 -8.26 -29.00 0.33
N GLU A 118 -7.99 -27.66 0.42
CA GLU A 118 -6.62 -27.17 0.52
C GLU A 118 -5.88 -27.71 1.76
N SER A 119 -6.57 -27.75 2.89
CA SER A 119 -6.02 -28.30 4.13
C SER A 119 -5.69 -29.80 4.02
N ARG A 120 -6.54 -30.59 3.31
CA ARG A 120 -6.27 -32.02 3.04
C ARG A 120 -5.04 -32.21 2.15
N GLN A 121 -4.80 -31.28 1.22
CA GLN A 121 -3.61 -31.26 0.35
C GLN A 121 -2.35 -30.75 1.07
N GLY A 122 -2.45 -30.38 2.34
CA GLY A 122 -1.35 -29.81 3.13
C GLY A 122 -1.11 -28.32 2.91
N ASN A 123 -1.92 -27.64 2.09
CA ASN A 123 -1.82 -26.23 1.84
C ASN A 123 -2.41 -25.40 2.99
N THR A 124 -1.89 -24.20 3.18
CA THR A 124 -2.44 -23.20 4.12
C THR A 124 -2.91 -21.98 3.34
N VAL A 125 -4.14 -21.54 3.58
CA VAL A 125 -4.68 -20.32 2.96
C VAL A 125 -4.50 -19.14 3.93
N VAL A 126 -3.89 -18.06 3.45
CA VAL A 126 -3.58 -16.87 4.24
C VAL A 126 -4.21 -15.63 3.60
N LEU A 127 -5.07 -14.96 4.33
CA LEU A 127 -5.67 -13.68 3.96
C LEU A 127 -4.91 -12.54 4.65
N LEU A 128 -4.21 -11.71 3.87
CA LEU A 128 -3.47 -10.55 4.34
C LEU A 128 -4.28 -9.29 4.04
N ILE A 129 -4.70 -8.56 5.05
CA ILE A 129 -5.49 -7.32 4.90
C ILE A 129 -4.66 -6.16 5.40
N ASP A 130 -4.26 -5.27 4.48
CA ASP A 130 -3.57 -4.02 4.83
C ASP A 130 -4.58 -2.88 5.02
N GLU A 131 -4.21 -1.88 5.83
CA GLU A 131 -5.05 -0.72 6.20
C GLU A 131 -6.41 -1.14 6.81
N ALA A 132 -6.40 -2.16 7.68
CA ALA A 132 -7.60 -2.75 8.31
C ALA A 132 -8.47 -1.73 9.06
N GLN A 133 -7.96 -0.56 9.48
CA GLN A 133 -8.77 0.52 10.04
C GLN A 133 -9.78 1.12 9.05
N ASN A 134 -9.67 0.80 7.77
CA ASN A 134 -10.63 1.23 6.75
C ASN A 134 -11.81 0.27 6.57
N MET A 135 -11.77 -0.92 7.18
CA MET A 135 -12.90 -1.86 7.19
C MET A 135 -14.02 -1.36 8.10
N SER A 136 -15.26 -1.61 7.71
CA SER A 136 -16.40 -1.39 8.61
C SER A 136 -16.41 -2.45 9.71
N ASP A 137 -16.97 -2.09 10.88
CA ASP A 137 -17.15 -3.04 11.98
C ASP A 137 -17.98 -4.25 11.54
N ASP A 138 -19.03 -4.05 10.72
CA ASP A 138 -19.85 -5.14 10.18
C ASP A 138 -19.04 -6.15 9.36
N THR A 139 -18.10 -5.65 8.55
CA THR A 139 -17.22 -6.51 7.75
C THR A 139 -16.24 -7.27 8.65
N LEU A 140 -15.69 -6.62 9.69
CA LEU A 140 -14.80 -7.26 10.66
C LEU A 140 -15.53 -8.31 11.50
N GLU A 141 -16.78 -8.06 11.92
CA GLU A 141 -17.63 -9.03 12.62
C GLU A 141 -17.94 -10.25 11.74
N SER A 142 -18.35 -10.02 10.48
CA SER A 142 -18.61 -11.07 9.51
C SER A 142 -17.37 -11.93 9.25
N LEU A 143 -16.19 -11.29 9.16
CA LEU A 143 -14.92 -11.96 9.00
C LEU A 143 -14.59 -12.82 10.23
N ALA A 144 -14.85 -12.31 11.44
CA ALA A 144 -14.67 -13.06 12.68
C ALA A 144 -15.64 -14.25 12.79
N MET A 145 -16.88 -14.10 12.31
CA MET A 145 -17.84 -15.22 12.26
C MET A 145 -17.41 -16.28 11.26
N MET A 146 -16.98 -15.88 10.05
CA MET A 146 -16.51 -16.78 9.02
C MET A 146 -15.30 -17.61 9.48
N SER A 147 -14.40 -17.04 10.26
CA SER A 147 -13.18 -17.74 10.70
C SER A 147 -13.43 -18.77 11.83
N LYS A 148 -14.66 -18.94 12.30
CA LYS A 148 -15.03 -20.00 13.25
C LYS A 148 -15.05 -21.39 12.62
N GLY A 149 -14.95 -21.49 11.29
CA GLY A 149 -14.75 -22.77 10.62
C GLY A 149 -13.44 -23.40 11.06
N GLU A 150 -13.56 -24.39 11.90
CA GLU A 150 -12.45 -25.12 12.51
C GLU A 150 -12.53 -26.60 12.11
N THR A 151 -11.37 -27.19 11.90
CA THR A 151 -11.24 -28.63 12.10
C THR A 151 -11.10 -28.88 13.61
N SER A 152 -11.11 -30.14 14.04
CA SER A 152 -10.96 -30.47 15.47
C SER A 152 -9.67 -29.93 16.12
N LYS A 153 -8.72 -29.41 15.35
CA LYS A 153 -7.41 -28.96 15.83
C LYS A 153 -6.94 -27.62 15.30
N ASP A 154 -7.33 -27.22 14.06
CA ASP A 154 -6.72 -26.09 13.35
C ASP A 154 -7.75 -25.16 12.72
N LYS A 155 -7.41 -23.87 12.64
CA LYS A 155 -8.14 -22.89 11.83
C LYS A 155 -7.79 -23.11 10.35
N LEU A 156 -8.82 -23.22 9.50
CA LEU A 156 -8.63 -23.44 8.06
C LEU A 156 -8.07 -22.20 7.33
N LEU A 157 -8.51 -21.00 7.75
CA LEU A 157 -8.09 -19.73 7.18
C LEU A 157 -7.25 -18.93 8.17
N GLN A 158 -6.05 -18.53 7.75
CA GLN A 158 -5.20 -17.66 8.53
C GLN A 158 -5.43 -16.21 8.11
N ILE A 159 -5.65 -15.29 9.03
CA ILE A 159 -6.02 -13.90 8.73
C ILE A 159 -5.04 -12.97 9.42
N VAL A 160 -4.31 -12.19 8.65
CA VAL A 160 -3.39 -11.18 9.14
C VAL A 160 -3.99 -9.80 8.89
N LEU A 161 -4.38 -9.11 9.95
CA LEU A 161 -4.94 -7.76 9.94
C LEU A 161 -3.84 -6.75 10.26
N VAL A 162 -3.53 -5.88 9.31
CA VAL A 162 -2.52 -4.85 9.49
C VAL A 162 -3.17 -3.48 9.44
N GLY A 163 -2.99 -2.68 10.50
CA GLY A 163 -3.69 -1.40 10.61
C GLY A 163 -2.92 -0.33 11.36
N GLN A 164 -3.52 0.86 11.36
CA GLN A 164 -3.05 2.03 12.09
C GLN A 164 -3.49 1.95 13.57
N PRO A 165 -3.05 2.87 14.47
CA PRO A 165 -3.49 2.87 15.87
C PRO A 165 -5.01 2.94 16.05
N GLU A 166 -5.74 3.49 15.06
CA GLU A 166 -7.20 3.53 14.98
C GLU A 166 -7.78 2.12 15.00
N PHE A 167 -7.20 1.19 14.25
CA PHE A 167 -7.63 -0.22 14.24
C PHE A 167 -7.47 -0.85 15.64
N LYS A 168 -6.37 -0.57 16.34
CA LYS A 168 -6.19 -1.03 17.72
C LYS A 168 -7.27 -0.48 18.66
N ARG A 169 -7.70 0.77 18.44
CA ARG A 169 -8.81 1.37 19.22
C ARG A 169 -10.14 0.69 18.91
N ALA A 170 -10.43 0.43 17.62
CA ALA A 170 -11.62 -0.27 17.20
C ALA A 170 -11.70 -1.69 17.81
N LEU A 171 -10.61 -2.44 17.83
CA LEU A 171 -10.52 -3.76 18.49
C LEU A 171 -10.84 -3.73 20.00
N ASN A 172 -10.77 -2.58 20.65
CA ASN A 172 -11.09 -2.43 22.07
C ASN A 172 -12.54 -2.00 22.33
N THR A 173 -13.37 -1.85 21.30
CA THR A 173 -14.81 -1.60 21.44
C THR A 173 -15.55 -2.90 21.77
N ASP A 174 -16.71 -2.79 22.42
CA ASP A 174 -17.57 -3.95 22.72
C ASP A 174 -18.01 -4.67 21.45
N ARG A 175 -18.23 -3.93 20.37
CA ARG A 175 -18.63 -4.44 19.08
C ARG A 175 -17.63 -5.44 18.51
N LEU A 176 -16.33 -5.16 18.58
CA LEU A 176 -15.27 -6.04 18.07
C LEU A 176 -14.66 -6.94 19.13
N ARG A 177 -15.33 -7.08 20.29
CA ARG A 177 -14.87 -7.93 21.40
C ARG A 177 -14.61 -9.37 20.96
N GLN A 178 -15.49 -9.92 20.11
CA GLN A 178 -15.36 -11.28 19.60
C GLN A 178 -14.13 -11.45 18.72
N LEU A 179 -13.89 -10.52 17.79
CA LEU A 179 -12.68 -10.52 16.96
C LEU A 179 -11.42 -10.42 17.83
N LYS A 180 -11.45 -9.55 18.85
CA LYS A 180 -10.33 -9.40 19.77
C LYS A 180 -10.03 -10.69 20.54
N GLN A 181 -11.03 -11.45 20.94
CA GLN A 181 -10.86 -12.74 21.63
C GLN A 181 -10.26 -13.82 20.72
N GLN A 182 -10.47 -13.72 19.42
CA GLN A 182 -9.91 -14.65 18.43
C GLN A 182 -8.47 -14.31 18.01
N LEU A 183 -7.95 -13.14 18.41
CA LEU A 183 -6.56 -12.77 18.11
C LEU A 183 -5.58 -13.68 18.86
N ALA A 184 -4.90 -14.54 18.14
CA ALA A 184 -3.84 -15.36 18.70
C ALA A 184 -2.55 -14.57 18.98
N ALA A 185 -2.29 -13.54 18.18
CA ALA A 185 -1.13 -12.68 18.38
C ALA A 185 -1.45 -11.22 17.99
N HIS A 186 -0.85 -10.29 18.73
CA HIS A 186 -0.89 -8.86 18.42
C HIS A 186 0.51 -8.27 18.55
N ALA A 187 1.07 -7.79 17.44
CA ALA A 187 2.33 -7.10 17.41
C ALA A 187 2.14 -5.60 17.10
N THR A 188 3.05 -4.77 17.62
CA THR A 188 3.05 -3.34 17.33
C THR A 188 4.40 -2.93 16.78
N ILE A 189 4.41 -2.42 15.54
CA ILE A 189 5.59 -1.81 14.94
C ILE A 189 5.71 -0.38 15.48
N ARG A 190 6.81 -0.13 16.18
CA ARG A 190 7.09 1.17 16.80
C ARG A 190 7.90 2.07 15.88
N ARG A 191 7.87 3.36 16.13
CA ARG A 191 8.80 4.30 15.52
C ARG A 191 10.23 3.91 15.91
N LEU A 192 11.17 4.09 15.00
CA LEU A 192 12.57 3.86 15.27
C LEU A 192 13.07 4.81 16.38
N SER A 193 13.85 4.29 17.29
CA SER A 193 14.62 5.10 18.23
C SER A 193 15.64 5.97 17.48
N ARG A 194 16.34 6.87 18.17
CA ARG A 194 17.39 7.68 17.55
C ARG A 194 18.54 6.82 17.02
N GLY A 195 18.94 5.78 17.78
CA GLY A 195 19.98 4.82 17.39
C GLY A 195 19.55 4.05 16.13
N GLU A 196 18.41 3.37 16.18
CA GLU A 196 17.84 2.61 15.06
C GLU A 196 17.64 3.50 13.82
N SER A 197 17.22 4.76 13.98
CA SER A 197 17.10 5.70 12.86
C SER A 197 18.42 5.99 12.17
N LEU A 198 19.51 6.15 12.93
CA LEU A 198 20.85 6.35 12.37
C LEU A 198 21.36 5.09 11.69
N GLU A 199 21.13 3.93 12.28
CA GLU A 199 21.50 2.63 11.71
C GLU A 199 20.71 2.37 10.42
N TYR A 200 19.41 2.65 10.41
CA TYR A 200 18.56 2.60 9.22
C TYR A 200 19.12 3.44 8.06
N LEU A 201 19.49 4.69 8.32
CA LEU A 201 20.04 5.58 7.29
C LEU A 201 21.40 5.07 6.77
N ARG A 202 22.26 4.59 7.66
CA ARG A 202 23.56 4.00 7.29
C ARG A 202 23.41 2.72 6.49
N PHE A 203 22.47 1.86 6.91
CA PHE A 203 22.13 0.61 6.19
C PHE A 203 21.70 0.92 4.76
N ARG A 204 20.76 1.85 4.55
CA ARG A 204 20.27 2.20 3.22
C ARG A 204 21.34 2.81 2.32
N LEU A 205 22.21 3.66 2.84
CA LEU A 205 23.34 4.23 2.09
C LEU A 205 24.35 3.15 1.68
N LYS A 206 24.74 2.27 2.60
CA LYS A 206 25.63 1.14 2.30
C LYS A 206 25.03 0.20 1.26
N HIS A 207 23.76 -0.13 1.39
CA HIS A 207 23.05 -0.99 0.43
C HIS A 207 22.93 -0.37 -0.96
N ALA A 208 22.87 0.97 -1.03
CA ALA A 208 22.96 1.71 -2.28
C ALA A 208 24.40 1.82 -2.85
N GLY A 209 25.39 1.23 -2.20
CA GLY A 209 26.79 1.21 -2.62
C GLY A 209 27.60 2.46 -2.21
N GLY A 210 27.07 3.33 -1.34
CA GLY A 210 27.71 4.53 -0.88
C GLY A 210 28.34 4.42 0.52
N ASP A 211 29.37 5.19 0.78
CA ASP A 211 29.87 5.38 2.14
C ASP A 211 29.05 6.46 2.85
N PRO A 212 28.38 6.13 3.99
CA PRO A 212 27.53 7.07 4.70
C PRO A 212 28.23 8.38 5.10
N THR A 213 29.53 8.33 5.40
CA THR A 213 30.32 9.48 5.87
C THR A 213 30.68 10.43 4.73
N SER A 214 30.87 9.89 3.52
CA SER A 214 31.12 10.68 2.31
C SER A 214 29.85 11.32 1.73
N VAL A 215 28.66 10.79 2.08
CA VAL A 215 27.39 11.28 1.56
C VAL A 215 26.74 12.31 2.49
N PHE A 216 26.77 12.08 3.79
CA PHE A 216 26.18 12.99 4.80
C PHE A 216 27.15 13.26 5.94
N THR A 217 27.16 14.49 6.43
CA THR A 217 27.80 14.79 7.73
C THR A 217 26.98 14.24 8.89
N THR A 218 27.64 13.84 9.97
CA THR A 218 26.95 13.37 11.20
C THR A 218 25.94 14.38 11.77
N PRO A 219 26.22 15.70 11.81
CA PRO A 219 25.23 16.70 12.23
C PRO A 219 23.98 16.75 11.32
N ALA A 220 24.16 16.56 10.01
CA ALA A 220 23.05 16.50 9.05
C ALA A 220 22.12 15.32 9.36
N LEU A 221 22.67 14.11 9.51
CA LEU A 221 21.89 12.91 9.86
C LEU A 221 21.17 13.06 11.22
N LYS A 222 21.87 13.55 12.26
CA LYS A 222 21.26 13.78 13.58
C LYS A 222 20.06 14.73 13.50
N LYS A 223 20.12 15.73 12.63
CA LYS A 223 19.03 16.69 12.45
C LYS A 223 17.83 16.08 11.71
N ILE A 224 18.07 15.28 10.67
CA ILE A 224 17.02 14.51 9.97
C ILE A 224 16.33 13.57 10.95
N VAL A 225 17.10 12.78 11.71
CA VAL A 225 16.57 11.84 12.71
C VAL A 225 15.68 12.54 13.73
N ARG A 226 16.10 13.69 14.25
CA ARG A 226 15.27 14.47 15.18
C ARG A 226 13.96 14.94 14.57
N LYS A 227 13.99 15.41 13.31
CA LYS A 227 12.80 15.92 12.61
C LYS A 227 11.82 14.81 12.23
N SER A 228 12.32 13.65 11.83
CA SER A 228 11.53 12.51 11.42
C SER A 228 10.73 11.86 12.55
N LYS A 229 11.12 12.09 13.81
CA LYS A 229 10.56 11.43 15.00
C LYS A 229 10.57 9.90 14.89
N GLY A 230 11.58 9.34 14.20
CA GLY A 230 11.74 7.90 14.00
C GLY A 230 10.79 7.26 12.98
N ILE A 231 10.13 8.04 12.12
CA ILE A 231 9.25 7.51 11.08
C ILE A 231 10.07 7.27 9.79
N PRO A 232 10.25 6.01 9.33
CA PRO A 232 11.06 5.66 8.16
C PRO A 232 10.68 6.41 6.87
N ARG A 233 9.39 6.56 6.59
CA ARG A 233 8.92 7.33 5.43
C ARG A 233 9.40 8.78 5.48
N VAL A 234 9.38 9.41 6.65
CA VAL A 234 9.84 10.79 6.81
C VAL A 234 11.36 10.88 6.71
N LEU A 235 12.09 9.90 7.26
CA LEU A 235 13.55 9.78 7.09
C LEU A 235 13.92 9.74 5.61
N ASN A 236 13.25 8.88 4.82
CA ASN A 236 13.50 8.75 3.40
C ASN A 236 13.25 10.06 2.65
N VAL A 237 12.08 10.67 2.85
CA VAL A 237 11.73 11.92 2.17
C VAL A 237 12.72 13.04 2.49
N LEU A 238 13.14 13.18 3.75
CA LEU A 238 14.09 14.22 4.14
C LEU A 238 15.50 13.95 3.58
N CYS A 239 15.96 12.70 3.57
CA CYS A 239 17.26 12.34 3.03
C CYS A 239 17.31 12.49 1.51
N ASP A 240 16.29 12.03 0.77
CA ASP A 240 16.23 12.16 -0.68
C ASP A 240 16.22 13.64 -1.11
N ASN A 241 15.37 14.46 -0.51
CA ASN A 241 15.36 15.90 -0.76
C ASN A 241 16.70 16.56 -0.41
N ALA A 242 17.40 16.10 0.64
CA ALA A 242 18.70 16.63 1.01
C ALA A 242 19.79 16.24 0.01
N LEU A 243 19.76 15.02 -0.56
CA LEU A 243 20.64 14.60 -1.65
C LEU A 243 20.39 15.43 -2.92
N ILE A 244 19.15 15.62 -3.30
CA ILE A 244 18.76 16.43 -4.45
C ILE A 244 19.26 17.88 -4.26
N THR A 245 18.99 18.51 -3.12
CA THR A 245 19.40 19.90 -2.83
C THR A 245 20.91 20.03 -2.83
N GLY A 246 21.62 19.07 -2.21
CA GLY A 246 23.08 19.05 -2.18
C GLY A 246 23.69 18.89 -3.59
N PHE A 247 23.11 18.06 -4.43
CA PHE A 247 23.52 17.89 -5.82
C PHE A 247 23.39 19.19 -6.63
N TYR A 248 22.26 19.88 -6.55
CA TYR A 248 22.08 21.17 -7.22
C TYR A 248 23.05 22.24 -6.76
N ARG A 249 23.45 22.19 -5.48
CA ARG A 249 24.44 23.11 -4.90
C ARG A 249 25.88 22.64 -5.07
N ARG A 250 26.13 21.52 -5.78
CA ARG A 250 27.46 20.93 -5.95
C ARG A 250 28.17 20.67 -4.60
N GLN A 251 27.43 20.35 -3.55
CA GLN A 251 27.95 20.15 -2.20
C GLN A 251 27.92 18.69 -1.79
N LYS A 252 29.10 18.12 -1.53
CA LYS A 252 29.33 16.78 -1.01
C LYS A 252 30.39 16.86 0.09
N PRO A 253 30.13 16.29 1.30
CA PRO A 253 28.90 15.66 1.76
C PRO A 253 27.76 16.67 2.00
N VAL A 254 26.52 16.12 2.13
CA VAL A 254 25.35 16.92 2.56
C VAL A 254 25.57 17.41 4.00
N THR A 255 25.51 18.72 4.18
CA THR A 255 25.78 19.36 5.46
C THR A 255 24.52 19.66 6.26
N GLU A 256 24.68 20.02 7.53
CA GLU A 256 23.59 20.48 8.37
C GLU A 256 22.85 21.70 7.79
N ARG A 257 23.55 22.58 7.07
CA ARG A 257 22.96 23.76 6.43
C ARG A 257 21.90 23.36 5.37
N ILE A 258 22.25 22.42 4.48
CA ILE A 258 21.32 21.87 3.48
C ILE A 258 20.13 21.22 4.17
N THR A 259 20.39 20.40 5.20
CA THR A 259 19.33 19.73 5.96
C THR A 259 18.38 20.71 6.64
N LYS A 260 18.88 21.82 7.19
CA LYS A 260 18.04 22.88 7.78
C LYS A 260 17.09 23.48 6.75
N GLU A 261 17.57 23.75 5.55
CA GLU A 261 16.78 24.29 4.46
C GLU A 261 15.67 23.31 4.05
N VAL A 262 16.02 22.04 3.79
CA VAL A 262 15.05 20.98 3.44
C VAL A 262 13.98 20.80 4.52
N ILE A 263 14.36 20.80 5.80
CA ILE A 263 13.42 20.68 6.91
C ILE A 263 12.45 21.86 6.97
N ARG A 264 12.93 23.08 6.70
CA ARG A 264 12.08 24.27 6.65
C ARG A 264 11.04 24.18 5.54
N THR A 265 11.48 23.79 4.35
CA THR A 265 10.57 23.60 3.20
C THR A 265 9.59 22.45 3.43
N TYR A 266 10.04 21.35 4.03
CA TYR A 266 9.16 20.22 4.35
C TYR A 266 8.07 20.59 5.37
N GLY A 267 8.39 21.42 6.38
CA GLY A 267 7.43 21.90 7.39
C GLY A 267 6.42 22.93 6.83
N GLY A 268 6.81 23.73 5.83
CA GLY A 268 5.98 24.74 5.20
C GLY A 268 4.97 24.20 4.16
N ARG A 269 5.22 23.01 3.59
CA ARG A 269 4.34 22.42 2.56
C ARG A 269 2.93 22.06 3.05
N SER A 270 2.73 21.81 4.35
CA SER A 270 1.39 21.55 4.86
C SER A 270 0.46 22.79 4.85
N SER A 271 1.02 24.02 4.79
CA SER A 271 0.25 25.26 4.68
C SER A 271 0.22 25.82 3.25
N PHE A 272 1.21 25.49 2.42
CA PHE A 272 1.34 26.06 1.08
C PHE A 272 0.40 25.38 0.05
N PHE A 273 0.15 24.08 0.17
CA PHE A 273 -0.81 23.37 -0.70
C PHE A 273 -2.26 23.75 -0.45
N ARG A 274 -2.54 24.41 0.68
CA ARG A 274 -3.87 24.92 0.99
C ARG A 274 -4.12 26.36 0.50
N ARG A 275 -3.10 27.07 0.03
CA ARG A 275 -3.21 28.51 -0.23
C ARG A 275 -2.96 29.00 -1.66
N GLN A 276 -2.35 28.25 -2.55
CA GLN A 276 -2.18 28.70 -3.95
C GLN A 276 -1.97 27.52 -4.90
N LEU A 277 -3.05 27.02 -5.53
CA LEU A 277 -2.95 26.69 -6.94
C LEU A 277 -2.88 28.06 -7.63
N PRO A 278 -1.74 28.43 -8.28
CA PRO A 278 -1.72 29.68 -9.02
C PRO A 278 -2.75 29.58 -10.14
N LEU A 279 -3.62 30.58 -10.25
CA LEU A 279 -4.58 30.74 -11.36
C LEU A 279 -3.92 30.49 -12.73
N ALA A 280 -2.60 30.67 -12.84
CA ALA A 280 -1.80 30.39 -14.02
C ALA A 280 -1.76 28.91 -14.46
N VAL A 281 -2.05 27.93 -13.57
CA VAL A 281 -2.14 26.50 -13.93
C VAL A 281 -3.58 26.09 -14.28
N LEU A 282 -4.58 26.81 -13.75
CA LEU A 282 -5.99 26.58 -14.08
C LEU A 282 -6.37 27.18 -15.45
N ALA A 283 -5.73 28.29 -15.86
CA ALA A 283 -6.02 28.93 -17.13
C ALA A 283 -5.79 28.04 -18.36
N PRO A 284 -4.68 27.30 -18.52
CA PRO A 284 -4.52 26.41 -19.68
C PRO A 284 -5.44 25.19 -19.64
N VAL A 285 -5.80 24.67 -18.43
CA VAL A 285 -6.72 23.52 -18.30
C VAL A 285 -8.14 23.93 -18.67
N LEU A 286 -8.61 25.11 -18.22
CA LEU A 286 -9.91 25.65 -18.58
C LEU A 286 -9.97 26.06 -20.05
N PHE A 287 -8.87 26.58 -20.62
CA PHE A 287 -8.76 26.89 -22.04
C PHE A 287 -8.83 25.63 -22.90
N PHE A 288 -8.15 24.54 -22.51
CA PHE A 288 -8.22 23.26 -23.22
C PHE A 288 -9.59 22.59 -23.14
N LEU A 289 -10.26 22.64 -21.97
CA LEU A 289 -11.63 22.17 -21.79
C LEU A 289 -12.64 23.03 -22.58
N GLY A 290 -12.43 24.34 -22.66
CA GLY A 290 -13.23 25.26 -23.48
C GLY A 290 -13.11 24.95 -24.98
N ILE A 291 -11.90 24.70 -25.49
CA ILE A 291 -11.67 24.37 -26.90
C ILE A 291 -12.30 23.01 -27.25
N THR A 292 -12.16 22.00 -26.41
CA THR A 292 -12.75 20.66 -26.65
C THR A 292 -14.26 20.70 -26.63
N SER A 293 -14.88 21.48 -25.74
CA SER A 293 -16.33 21.70 -25.71
C SER A 293 -16.82 22.48 -26.92
N PHE A 294 -16.10 23.53 -27.33
CA PHE A 294 -16.43 24.30 -28.53
C PHE A 294 -16.36 23.47 -29.81
N LEU A 295 -15.32 22.64 -29.97
CA LEU A 295 -15.17 21.74 -31.11
C LEU A 295 -16.25 20.64 -31.13
N ARG A 296 -16.69 20.15 -29.95
CA ARG A 296 -17.81 19.22 -29.84
C ARG A 296 -19.13 19.83 -30.27
N VAL A 297 -19.45 21.06 -29.81
CA VAL A 297 -20.65 21.79 -30.20
C VAL A 297 -20.64 22.11 -31.71
N LYS A 298 -19.49 22.51 -32.28
CA LYS A 298 -19.35 22.76 -33.70
C LYS A 298 -19.57 21.48 -34.55
N ARG A 299 -19.07 20.33 -34.08
CA ARG A 299 -19.28 19.03 -34.73
C ARG A 299 -20.75 18.58 -34.70
N MET A 300 -21.45 18.83 -33.58
CA MET A 300 -22.86 18.53 -33.47
C MET A 300 -23.73 19.41 -34.39
N ARG A 301 -23.44 20.72 -34.48
CA ARG A 301 -24.12 21.62 -35.43
C ARG A 301 -23.86 21.31 -36.90
N SER A 302 -22.66 20.83 -37.24
CA SER A 302 -22.35 20.36 -38.61
C SER A 302 -22.98 19.03 -38.96
N ALA A 303 -23.34 18.21 -37.98
CA ALA A 303 -24.08 16.96 -38.18
C ALA A 303 -25.60 17.22 -38.34
N GLU A 304 -26.16 18.22 -37.67
CA GLU A 304 -27.55 18.64 -37.80
C GLU A 304 -27.85 19.36 -39.13
N GLN A 305 -26.86 20.01 -39.75
CA GLN A 305 -27.00 20.65 -41.06
C GLN A 305 -26.91 19.69 -42.25
N ARG A 306 -26.51 18.45 -42.04
CA ARG A 306 -26.61 17.37 -43.05
C ARG A 306 -27.89 16.57 -42.79
N GLY A 307 -29.00 17.19 -43.18
CA GLY A 307 -30.32 16.60 -43.15
C GLY A 307 -30.46 15.38 -44.09
N PRO A 308 -31.57 14.59 -43.99
CA PRO A 308 -31.73 13.27 -44.58
C PRO A 308 -32.02 13.33 -46.08
N GLY A 309 -31.09 13.83 -46.91
CA GLY A 309 -31.26 14.00 -48.34
C GLY A 309 -30.43 13.07 -49.24
N HIS A 310 -29.62 12.18 -48.69
CA HIS A 310 -28.67 11.39 -49.49
C HIS A 310 -28.81 9.86 -49.29
N ARG A 311 -30.00 9.37 -48.94
CA ARG A 311 -30.27 7.93 -48.77
C ARG A 311 -31.16 7.33 -49.87
N GLU A 312 -31.60 8.11 -50.84
CA GLU A 312 -32.44 7.59 -51.95
C GLU A 312 -31.71 7.35 -53.28
N GLU A 313 -30.48 7.85 -53.47
CA GLU A 313 -29.74 7.64 -54.72
C GLU A 313 -28.89 6.35 -54.84
N ILE A 314 -28.74 5.59 -53.74
CA ILE A 314 -27.91 4.34 -53.74
C ILE A 314 -28.76 3.08 -53.91
N LYS A 315 -30.08 3.20 -53.96
CA LYS A 315 -31.01 2.03 -54.15
C LYS A 315 -31.53 1.85 -55.58
N GLN A 316 -31.12 2.69 -56.54
CA GLN A 316 -31.55 2.53 -57.95
C GLN A 316 -30.47 1.93 -58.87
N ASP A 317 -29.23 1.80 -58.44
CA ASP A 317 -28.17 1.20 -59.29
C ASP A 317 -27.84 -0.28 -59.00
N GLU A 318 -28.52 -0.92 -58.04
CA GLU A 318 -28.40 -2.38 -57.83
C GLU A 318 -29.53 -3.23 -58.43
N ALA A 319 -30.43 -2.61 -59.25
CA ALA A 319 -31.56 -3.33 -59.85
C ALA A 319 -31.47 -3.54 -61.37
N ILE A 320 -30.29 -3.23 -61.97
CA ILE A 320 -30.07 -3.54 -63.42
C ILE A 320 -28.66 -4.14 -63.57
N GLY A 321 -28.62 -5.46 -63.51
CA GLY A 321 -27.40 -6.23 -63.81
C GLY A 321 -27.42 -7.57 -63.11
N GLU A 322 -28.09 -8.53 -63.74
CA GLU A 322 -28.14 -9.96 -63.39
C GLU A 322 -26.91 -10.52 -62.71
#